data_5d21008a8c768a8d6e10a65354af24c2
#
_entry.id   5d21008a8c768a8d6e10a65354af24c2
#
_cell.length_a   1.000
_cell.length_b   1.000
_cell.length_c   1.000
_cell.angle_alpha   90.00
_cell.angle_beta   90.00
_cell.angle_gamma   90.00
#
_symmetry.space_group_name_H-M   'P 1'
#
loop_
_entity.id
_entity.type
_entity.pdbx_description
1 polymer ?
#
loop_
_entity_poly.entity_id
_entity_poly.type
_entity_poly.pdbx_seq_one_letter_code
_entity_poly.pdbx_strand_id
1 'polypeptide(L)'
;MAFWNRRRREKKEQEAAELAEQMRLAQEEFDRRRAQTQKTVSNEGASLPEAFDDNELIPGDVAESKRLVTECCEAIREIEHQRELATVEYDKVSERLTDIQRIDEISGEAKDTLHDLSKRIMNLTRERNQYKNRSLTITDAQIRLLDPYEEVLGREVKKMYDAEMYQTSINGDIEKLDETKKDLHRQQRQVIANQRTLKKMAKFVILLIISLFVLFAVLYYAMEVDMTYPYLGTILLAAISATVIFVESLRNRTEAALLGKKINKATTLLNRVKIKYINNRSLLDYDRAKFQVKDAAEFEKIWQEYVRAKEYERKFQENTKQLQLVQDQLLELLRDNH
;
A
#
# COMPACT_ATOMS: atom_id res chain seq x y z
N MET A 1 -26.76 -6.06 34.74
CA MET A 1 -27.33 -7.04 33.76
C MET A 1 -28.62 -6.55 33.08
N ALA A 2 -29.52 -5.83 33.73
CA ALA A 2 -30.77 -5.32 33.13
C ALA A 2 -30.59 -4.29 32.00
N PHE A 3 -29.61 -3.42 32.07
CA PHE A 3 -29.34 -2.33 31.10
C PHE A 3 -28.84 -2.87 29.74
N TRP A 4 -28.08 -3.96 29.76
CA TRP A 4 -27.54 -4.59 28.54
C TRP A 4 -28.62 -5.36 27.75
N ASN A 5 -29.56 -5.95 28.46
CA ASN A 5 -30.71 -6.66 27.87
C ASN A 5 -31.71 -5.69 27.24
N ARG A 6 -31.87 -4.48 27.80
CA ARG A 6 -32.76 -3.43 27.24
C ARG A 6 -32.21 -2.89 25.90
N ARG A 7 -30.92 -2.54 25.83
CA ARG A 7 -30.28 -2.11 24.57
C ARG A 7 -30.29 -3.17 23.48
N ARG A 8 -30.20 -4.44 23.87
CA ARG A 8 -30.26 -5.55 22.91
C ARG A 8 -31.67 -5.80 22.36
N ARG A 9 -32.69 -5.48 23.15
CA ARG A 9 -34.08 -5.50 22.69
C ARG A 9 -34.42 -4.34 21.79
N GLU A 10 -34.02 -3.12 22.17
CA GLU A 10 -34.21 -1.92 21.37
C GLU A 10 -33.51 -2.04 20.00
N LYS A 11 -32.30 -2.62 19.94
CA LYS A 11 -31.61 -2.89 18.70
C LYS A 11 -32.29 -3.92 17.81
N LYS A 12 -32.83 -4.99 18.40
CA LYS A 12 -33.59 -5.99 17.66
C LYS A 12 -34.95 -5.46 17.14
N GLU A 13 -35.58 -4.57 17.90
CA GLU A 13 -36.83 -3.91 17.47
C GLU A 13 -36.54 -2.90 16.33
N GLN A 14 -35.41 -2.19 16.35
CA GLN A 14 -34.98 -1.33 15.25
C GLN A 14 -34.63 -2.13 13.99
N GLU A 15 -33.86 -3.22 14.11
CA GLU A 15 -33.52 -4.11 12.99
C GLU A 15 -34.79 -4.77 12.39
N ALA A 16 -35.77 -5.12 13.23
CA ALA A 16 -37.06 -5.68 12.78
C ALA A 16 -37.95 -4.62 12.09
N ALA A 17 -37.89 -3.36 12.56
CA ALA A 17 -38.61 -2.23 11.93
C ALA A 17 -38.00 -1.88 10.59
N GLU A 18 -36.66 -1.83 10.47
CA GLU A 18 -35.96 -1.59 9.22
C GLU A 18 -36.24 -2.72 8.18
N LEU A 19 -36.26 -3.97 8.63
CA LEU A 19 -36.59 -5.12 7.78
C LEU A 19 -38.05 -5.06 7.29
N ALA A 20 -38.97 -4.66 8.16
CA ALA A 20 -40.39 -4.51 7.81
C ALA A 20 -40.60 -3.35 6.82
N GLU A 21 -39.84 -2.27 6.96
CA GLU A 21 -39.88 -1.14 6.00
C GLU A 21 -39.29 -1.52 4.64
N GLN A 22 -38.17 -2.26 4.61
CA GLN A 22 -37.60 -2.80 3.37
C GLN A 22 -38.55 -3.77 2.67
N MET A 23 -39.24 -4.63 3.42
CA MET A 23 -40.24 -5.52 2.85
C MET A 23 -41.44 -4.75 2.28
N ARG A 24 -41.86 -3.67 2.95
CA ARG A 24 -42.95 -2.83 2.46
C ARG A 24 -42.57 -2.10 1.18
N LEU A 25 -41.36 -1.53 1.12
CA LEU A 25 -40.83 -0.87 -0.09
C LEU A 25 -40.68 -1.86 -1.26
N ALA A 26 -40.20 -3.08 -1.00
CA ALA A 26 -40.10 -4.12 -2.00
C ALA A 26 -41.50 -4.57 -2.51
N GLN A 27 -42.49 -4.59 -1.64
CA GLN A 27 -43.87 -4.92 -1.99
C GLN A 27 -44.52 -3.79 -2.81
N GLU A 28 -44.28 -2.53 -2.44
CA GLU A 28 -44.73 -1.35 -3.23
C GLU A 28 -44.05 -1.29 -4.62
N GLU A 29 -42.77 -1.66 -4.73
CA GLU A 29 -42.10 -1.78 -6.03
C GLU A 29 -42.66 -2.92 -6.87
N PHE A 30 -42.94 -4.06 -6.24
CA PHE A 30 -43.57 -5.19 -6.92
C PHE A 30 -44.96 -4.83 -7.44
N ASP A 31 -45.78 -4.16 -6.61
CA ASP A 31 -47.11 -3.71 -6.99
C ASP A 31 -47.08 -2.61 -8.07
N ARG A 32 -46.08 -1.71 -8.02
CA ARG A 32 -45.85 -0.74 -9.11
C ARG A 32 -45.46 -1.42 -10.42
N ARG A 33 -44.54 -2.41 -10.36
CA ARG A 33 -44.16 -3.20 -11.55
C ARG A 33 -45.37 -3.98 -12.10
N ARG A 34 -46.18 -4.57 -11.22
CA ARG A 34 -47.38 -5.29 -11.60
C ARG A 34 -48.42 -4.36 -12.22
N ALA A 35 -48.59 -3.14 -11.67
CA ALA A 35 -49.49 -2.13 -12.23
C ALA A 35 -48.96 -1.54 -13.55
N GLN A 36 -47.63 -1.43 -13.71
CA GLN A 36 -47.01 -1.08 -14.99
C GLN A 36 -47.18 -2.19 -16.02
N THR A 37 -46.95 -3.45 -15.63
CA THR A 37 -47.15 -4.60 -16.50
C THR A 37 -48.61 -4.77 -16.87
N GLN A 38 -49.56 -4.48 -15.96
CA GLN A 38 -50.98 -4.46 -16.26
C GLN A 38 -51.37 -3.29 -17.17
N LYS A 39 -50.72 -2.13 -17.04
CA LYS A 39 -50.95 -0.99 -17.95
C LYS A 39 -50.30 -1.21 -19.33
N THR A 40 -49.18 -1.88 -19.43
CA THR A 40 -48.58 -2.29 -20.70
C THR A 40 -49.38 -3.41 -21.35
N VAL A 41 -49.82 -4.41 -20.57
CA VAL A 41 -50.72 -5.48 -21.06
C VAL A 41 -52.10 -4.93 -21.43
N SER A 42 -52.60 -3.89 -20.74
CA SER A 42 -53.86 -3.24 -21.14
C SER A 42 -53.70 -2.19 -22.25
N ASN A 43 -52.50 -1.66 -22.52
CA ASN A 43 -52.23 -0.76 -23.65
C ASN A 43 -51.61 -1.50 -24.85
N GLU A 44 -50.93 -2.64 -24.65
CA GLU A 44 -50.48 -3.56 -25.70
C GLU A 44 -51.41 -4.77 -25.83
N GLY A 45 -52.29 -4.96 -24.84
CA GLY A 45 -53.40 -5.88 -24.94
C GLY A 45 -54.29 -5.45 -26.04
N ALA A 46 -53.93 -5.97 -27.19
CA ALA A 46 -54.81 -6.15 -28.30
C ALA A 46 -55.86 -5.00 -28.40
N SER A 47 -55.49 -3.87 -28.94
CA SER A 47 -56.38 -3.45 -30.00
C SER A 47 -56.39 -4.65 -30.97
N LEU A 48 -57.26 -5.61 -30.72
CA LEU A 48 -57.88 -6.34 -31.79
C LEU A 48 -58.14 -5.24 -32.82
N PRO A 49 -57.56 -5.31 -34.05
CA PRO A 49 -57.89 -4.38 -35.09
C PRO A 49 -59.40 -4.29 -35.04
N GLU A 50 -59.96 -3.08 -34.79
CA GLU A 50 -61.39 -2.82 -34.74
C GLU A 50 -61.96 -3.67 -35.83
N ALA A 51 -62.99 -4.46 -35.47
CA ALA A 51 -63.59 -5.43 -36.41
C ALA A 51 -63.68 -4.74 -37.73
N PHE A 52 -62.92 -5.23 -38.71
CA PHE A 52 -62.87 -4.65 -40.07
C PHE A 52 -64.29 -4.38 -40.46
N ASP A 53 -64.63 -3.12 -40.69
CA ASP A 53 -65.91 -2.81 -41.25
C ASP A 53 -65.87 -3.41 -42.65
N ASP A 54 -66.71 -4.46 -42.87
CA ASP A 54 -66.75 -5.19 -44.13
C ASP A 54 -67.03 -4.28 -45.38
N ASN A 55 -67.38 -3.02 -45.14
CA ASN A 55 -67.57 -1.96 -46.17
C ASN A 55 -66.29 -1.20 -46.55
N GLU A 56 -65.18 -1.26 -45.78
CA GLU A 56 -63.91 -0.62 -46.11
C GLU A 56 -62.97 -1.51 -46.90
N LEU A 57 -63.28 -2.80 -47.06
CA LEU A 57 -62.45 -3.84 -47.67
C LEU A 57 -62.56 -3.96 -49.21
N ILE A 58 -63.00 -2.94 -49.93
CA ILE A 58 -62.87 -2.94 -51.37
C ILE A 58 -61.88 -1.86 -51.81
N PRO A 59 -60.56 -2.18 -51.76
CA PRO A 59 -59.57 -1.27 -52.31
C PRO A 59 -59.76 -1.22 -53.85
N GLY A 60 -60.05 -0.08 -54.36
CA GLY A 60 -60.19 0.13 -55.83
C GLY A 60 -58.85 0.05 -56.56
N ASP A 61 -57.70 -0.17 -55.85
CA ASP A 61 -56.33 -0.30 -56.41
C ASP A 61 -55.66 -1.60 -55.98
N VAL A 62 -55.18 -2.36 -56.96
CA VAL A 62 -54.41 -3.62 -56.73
C VAL A 62 -53.20 -3.40 -55.92
N ALA A 63 -52.58 -2.23 -55.91
CA ALA A 63 -51.39 -1.92 -55.11
C ALA A 63 -51.70 -1.81 -53.60
N GLU A 64 -52.84 -1.25 -53.24
CA GLU A 64 -53.32 -1.04 -51.88
C GLU A 64 -53.75 -2.38 -51.25
N SER A 65 -54.41 -3.24 -52.00
CA SER A 65 -54.76 -4.60 -51.61
C SER A 65 -53.51 -5.46 -51.31
N LYS A 66 -52.42 -5.33 -52.08
CA LYS A 66 -51.16 -6.01 -51.83
C LYS A 66 -50.48 -5.53 -50.57
N ARG A 67 -50.51 -4.21 -50.26
CA ARG A 67 -49.98 -3.65 -49.03
C ARG A 67 -50.70 -4.21 -47.79
N LEU A 68 -52.01 -4.15 -47.81
CA LEU A 68 -52.86 -4.66 -46.74
C LEU A 68 -52.61 -6.15 -46.44
N VAL A 69 -52.52 -6.98 -47.50
CA VAL A 69 -52.17 -8.40 -47.34
C VAL A 69 -50.77 -8.60 -46.74
N THR A 70 -49.79 -7.78 -47.15
CA THR A 70 -48.44 -7.89 -46.63
C THR A 70 -48.41 -7.51 -45.15
N GLU A 71 -49.05 -6.42 -44.74
CA GLU A 71 -49.16 -5.96 -43.34
C GLU A 71 -49.88 -7.01 -42.46
N CYS A 72 -51.00 -7.59 -42.97
CA CYS A 72 -51.69 -8.69 -42.27
C CYS A 72 -50.79 -9.93 -42.10
N CYS A 73 -50.01 -10.30 -43.14
CA CYS A 73 -49.11 -11.44 -43.06
C CYS A 73 -47.96 -11.17 -42.07
N GLU A 74 -47.44 -9.96 -42.00
CA GLU A 74 -46.44 -9.56 -41.02
C GLU A 74 -46.99 -9.56 -39.58
N ALA A 75 -48.21 -9.02 -39.37
CA ALA A 75 -48.87 -9.04 -38.10
C ALA A 75 -49.17 -10.49 -37.61
N ILE A 76 -49.61 -11.36 -38.52
CA ILE A 76 -49.85 -12.79 -38.19
C ILE A 76 -48.54 -13.45 -37.74
N ARG A 77 -47.43 -13.22 -38.44
CA ARG A 77 -46.13 -13.79 -38.05
C ARG A 77 -45.68 -13.29 -36.69
N GLU A 78 -45.84 -12.01 -36.40
CA GLU A 78 -45.50 -11.43 -35.12
C GLU A 78 -46.36 -12.00 -33.99
N ILE A 79 -47.66 -12.13 -34.20
CA ILE A 79 -48.59 -12.75 -33.25
C ILE A 79 -48.27 -14.23 -33.03
N GLU A 80 -47.89 -14.97 -34.08
CA GLU A 80 -47.44 -16.37 -33.97
C GLU A 80 -46.17 -16.47 -33.15
N HIS A 81 -45.20 -15.61 -33.38
CA HIS A 81 -43.95 -15.56 -32.61
C HIS A 81 -44.21 -15.23 -31.10
N GLN A 82 -45.06 -14.23 -30.84
CA GLN A 82 -45.43 -13.89 -29.46
C GLN A 82 -46.22 -15.03 -28.79
N ARG A 83 -47.06 -15.74 -29.52
CA ARG A 83 -47.74 -16.92 -29.02
C ARG A 83 -46.79 -18.05 -28.66
N GLU A 84 -45.74 -18.29 -29.50
CA GLU A 84 -44.72 -19.29 -29.20
C GLU A 84 -43.96 -18.94 -27.93
N LEU A 85 -43.51 -17.69 -27.78
CA LEU A 85 -42.84 -17.22 -26.58
C LEU A 85 -43.72 -17.36 -25.33
N ALA A 86 -44.98 -16.92 -25.44
CA ALA A 86 -45.92 -17.06 -24.32
C ALA A 86 -46.21 -18.52 -23.96
N THR A 87 -46.27 -19.42 -24.94
CA THR A 87 -46.45 -20.85 -24.70
C THR A 87 -45.24 -21.44 -23.96
N VAL A 88 -44.01 -21.12 -24.37
CA VAL A 88 -42.79 -21.56 -23.70
C VAL A 88 -42.72 -21.01 -22.24
N GLU A 89 -43.15 -19.78 -22.03
CA GLU A 89 -43.22 -19.22 -20.67
C GLU A 89 -44.30 -19.88 -19.81
N TYR A 90 -45.47 -20.12 -20.41
CA TYR A 90 -46.55 -20.85 -19.71
C TYR A 90 -46.13 -22.26 -19.30
N ASP A 91 -45.52 -23.01 -20.21
CA ASP A 91 -45.02 -24.34 -19.92
C ASP A 91 -44.03 -24.37 -18.78
N LYS A 92 -43.05 -23.42 -18.77
CA LYS A 92 -42.09 -23.23 -17.68
C LYS A 92 -42.75 -22.89 -16.35
N VAL A 93 -43.76 -22.03 -16.36
CA VAL A 93 -44.52 -21.66 -15.14
C VAL A 93 -45.37 -22.82 -14.64
N SER A 94 -45.98 -23.54 -15.56
CA SER A 94 -46.80 -24.73 -15.24
C SER A 94 -45.94 -25.86 -14.62
N GLU A 95 -44.76 -26.13 -15.18
CA GLU A 95 -43.81 -27.08 -14.62
C GLU A 95 -43.37 -26.68 -13.21
N ARG A 96 -43.00 -25.41 -13.02
CA ARG A 96 -42.65 -24.90 -11.66
C ARG A 96 -43.80 -24.98 -10.69
N LEU A 97 -45.03 -24.74 -11.13
CA LEU A 97 -46.22 -24.87 -10.27
C LEU A 97 -46.43 -26.33 -9.82
N THR A 98 -46.25 -27.27 -10.75
CA THR A 98 -46.33 -28.69 -10.47
C THR A 98 -45.28 -29.12 -9.45
N ASP A 99 -44.03 -28.62 -9.61
CA ASP A 99 -42.94 -28.89 -8.67
C ASP A 99 -43.24 -28.33 -7.25
N ILE A 100 -43.79 -27.10 -7.20
CA ILE A 100 -44.22 -26.49 -5.91
C ILE A 100 -45.32 -27.34 -5.25
N GLN A 101 -46.32 -27.80 -6.02
CA GLN A 101 -47.39 -28.63 -5.50
C GLN A 101 -46.84 -29.95 -4.92
N ARG A 102 -45.89 -30.59 -5.62
CA ARG A 102 -45.25 -31.80 -5.13
C ARG A 102 -44.44 -31.57 -3.85
N ILE A 103 -43.74 -30.43 -3.74
CA ILE A 103 -43.00 -30.04 -2.53
C ILE A 103 -43.99 -29.82 -1.36
N ASP A 104 -45.16 -29.22 -1.62
CA ASP A 104 -46.20 -29.00 -0.60
C ASP A 104 -46.86 -30.29 -0.10
N GLU A 105 -46.89 -31.36 -0.89
CA GLU A 105 -47.36 -32.68 -0.52
C GLU A 105 -46.44 -33.41 0.47
N ILE A 106 -45.13 -32.98 0.53
CA ILE A 106 -44.18 -33.55 1.49
C ILE A 106 -44.63 -33.13 2.91
N SER A 107 -44.82 -34.11 3.78
CA SER A 107 -45.31 -33.90 5.15
C SER A 107 -44.36 -34.44 6.22
N GLY A 108 -44.53 -33.97 7.46
CA GLY A 108 -43.79 -34.45 8.62
C GLY A 108 -42.34 -34.00 8.69
N GLU A 109 -41.46 -34.86 9.21
CA GLU A 109 -40.05 -34.58 9.48
C GLU A 109 -39.27 -34.23 8.19
N ALA A 110 -39.67 -34.78 7.05
CA ALA A 110 -39.07 -34.48 5.76
C ALA A 110 -39.31 -33.01 5.35
N LYS A 111 -40.46 -32.44 5.68
CA LYS A 111 -40.77 -31.01 5.39
C LYS A 111 -39.92 -30.07 6.24
N ASP A 112 -39.70 -30.41 7.51
CA ASP A 112 -38.85 -29.59 8.41
C ASP A 112 -37.39 -29.66 7.96
N THR A 113 -36.88 -30.82 7.60
CA THR A 113 -35.52 -31.00 7.07
C THR A 113 -35.32 -30.25 5.75
N LEU A 114 -36.29 -30.29 4.83
CA LEU A 114 -36.27 -29.56 3.58
C LEU A 114 -36.22 -28.05 3.82
N HIS A 115 -36.98 -27.56 4.79
CA HIS A 115 -36.97 -26.15 5.16
C HIS A 115 -35.62 -25.71 5.73
N ASP A 116 -35.02 -26.52 6.59
CA ASP A 116 -33.70 -26.22 7.18
C ASP A 116 -32.58 -26.28 6.15
N LEU A 117 -32.58 -27.27 5.23
CA LEU A 117 -31.63 -27.33 4.13
C LEU A 117 -31.75 -26.12 3.19
N SER A 118 -32.99 -25.72 2.86
CA SER A 118 -33.27 -24.56 2.03
C SER A 118 -32.75 -23.25 2.66
N LYS A 119 -33.02 -23.05 3.96
CA LYS A 119 -32.46 -21.92 4.73
C LYS A 119 -30.92 -21.91 4.70
N ARG A 120 -30.34 -23.10 4.88
CA ARG A 120 -28.89 -23.26 4.88
C ARG A 120 -28.27 -22.89 3.52
N ILE A 121 -28.91 -23.34 2.43
CA ILE A 121 -28.52 -22.99 1.06
C ILE A 121 -28.61 -21.48 0.84
N MET A 122 -29.69 -20.82 1.28
CA MET A 122 -29.83 -19.36 1.15
C MET A 122 -28.75 -18.61 1.92
N ASN A 123 -28.45 -19.03 3.16
CA ASN A 123 -27.42 -18.38 3.97
C ASN A 123 -26.03 -18.58 3.35
N LEU A 124 -25.67 -19.80 2.96
CA LEU A 124 -24.39 -20.09 2.30
C LEU A 124 -24.25 -19.34 0.97
N THR A 125 -25.34 -19.23 0.19
CA THR A 125 -25.33 -18.43 -1.06
C THR A 125 -25.13 -16.96 -0.78
N ARG A 126 -25.75 -16.42 0.27
CA ARG A 126 -25.56 -15.03 0.68
C ARG A 126 -24.11 -14.77 1.10
N GLU A 127 -23.54 -15.64 1.94
CA GLU A 127 -22.15 -15.55 2.37
C GLU A 127 -21.18 -15.66 1.19
N ARG A 128 -21.39 -16.59 0.27
CA ARG A 128 -20.59 -16.74 -0.94
C ARG A 128 -20.58 -15.47 -1.79
N ASN A 129 -21.75 -14.85 -1.95
CA ASN A 129 -21.87 -13.61 -2.69
C ASN A 129 -21.17 -12.44 -1.97
N GLN A 130 -21.17 -12.41 -0.64
CA GLN A 130 -20.40 -11.42 0.14
C GLN A 130 -18.89 -11.58 -0.07
N TYR A 131 -18.38 -12.82 -0.11
CA TYR A 131 -16.95 -13.04 -0.39
C TYR A 131 -16.57 -12.68 -1.83
N LYS A 132 -17.45 -12.94 -2.81
CA LYS A 132 -17.23 -12.64 -4.22
C LYS A 132 -17.22 -11.14 -4.51
N ASN A 133 -18.11 -10.36 -3.87
CA ASN A 133 -18.34 -8.95 -4.18
C ASN A 133 -17.51 -7.99 -3.34
N ARG A 134 -16.52 -8.47 -2.54
CA ARG A 134 -15.65 -7.58 -1.77
C ARG A 134 -14.66 -6.85 -2.67
N SER A 135 -14.58 -5.53 -2.48
CA SER A 135 -13.55 -4.72 -3.09
C SER A 135 -12.21 -4.99 -2.39
N LEU A 136 -11.29 -5.65 -3.07
CA LEU A 136 -9.90 -5.75 -2.66
C LEU A 136 -9.14 -4.57 -3.27
N THR A 137 -8.25 -3.97 -2.50
CA THR A 137 -7.37 -2.89 -3.00
C THR A 137 -6.16 -3.46 -3.74
N ILE A 138 -5.84 -4.74 -3.52
CA ILE A 138 -4.78 -5.46 -4.21
C ILE A 138 -5.24 -5.92 -5.60
N THR A 139 -4.37 -5.76 -6.58
CA THR A 139 -4.63 -6.21 -7.96
C THR A 139 -4.26 -7.68 -8.17
N ASP A 140 -4.91 -8.34 -9.14
CA ASP A 140 -4.58 -9.72 -9.50
C ASP A 140 -3.11 -9.90 -9.93
N ALA A 141 -2.51 -8.88 -10.54
CA ALA A 141 -1.10 -8.88 -10.90
C ALA A 141 -0.20 -8.92 -9.65
N GLN A 142 -0.54 -8.15 -8.61
CA GLN A 142 0.17 -8.17 -7.34
C GLN A 142 0.01 -9.51 -6.62
N ILE A 143 -1.19 -10.09 -6.62
CA ILE A 143 -1.42 -11.42 -6.04
C ILE A 143 -0.51 -12.46 -6.70
N ARG A 144 -0.49 -12.52 -8.03
CA ARG A 144 0.38 -13.45 -8.78
C ARG A 144 1.87 -13.23 -8.54
N LEU A 145 2.28 -11.98 -8.31
CA LEU A 145 3.66 -11.64 -7.99
C LEU A 145 4.06 -12.16 -6.61
N LEU A 146 3.15 -12.12 -5.64
CA LEU A 146 3.41 -12.49 -4.25
C LEU A 146 3.21 -13.98 -3.97
N ASP A 147 2.36 -14.69 -4.72
CA ASP A 147 2.06 -16.10 -4.54
C ASP A 147 3.29 -17.00 -4.37
N PRO A 148 4.38 -16.88 -5.17
CA PRO A 148 5.56 -17.70 -5.01
C PRO A 148 6.31 -17.48 -3.70
N TYR A 149 6.02 -16.40 -2.99
CA TYR A 149 6.71 -15.97 -1.77
C TYR A 149 5.81 -16.04 -0.52
N GLU A 150 4.60 -16.62 -0.61
CA GLU A 150 3.58 -16.63 0.44
C GLU A 150 4.14 -16.95 1.83
N GLU A 151 4.92 -18.03 1.95
CA GLU A 151 5.48 -18.48 3.24
C GLU A 151 6.54 -17.54 3.83
N VAL A 152 7.18 -16.74 2.98
CA VAL A 152 8.32 -15.89 3.38
C VAL A 152 7.98 -14.40 3.43
N LEU A 153 6.81 -13.97 2.90
CA LEU A 153 6.42 -12.56 2.78
C LEU A 153 6.57 -11.80 4.09
N GLY A 154 6.06 -12.33 5.21
CA GLY A 154 6.18 -11.66 6.50
C GLY A 154 7.63 -11.46 6.96
N ARG A 155 8.55 -12.35 6.59
CA ARG A 155 9.99 -12.20 6.86
C ARG A 155 10.62 -11.18 5.93
N GLU A 156 10.23 -11.16 4.67
CA GLU A 156 10.75 -10.19 3.69
C GLU A 156 10.30 -8.75 4.02
N VAL A 157 9.05 -8.55 4.44
CA VAL A 157 8.57 -7.25 4.96
C VAL A 157 9.43 -6.78 6.14
N LYS A 158 9.66 -7.67 7.12
CA LYS A 158 10.50 -7.34 8.29
C LYS A 158 11.93 -7.00 7.88
N LYS A 159 12.54 -7.77 6.99
CA LYS A 159 13.90 -7.50 6.48
C LYS A 159 13.99 -6.13 5.82
N MET A 160 12.96 -5.75 5.06
CA MET A 160 12.93 -4.45 4.41
C MET A 160 12.84 -3.30 5.43
N TYR A 161 12.02 -3.45 6.48
CA TYR A 161 12.00 -2.50 7.62
C TYR A 161 13.37 -2.39 8.30
N ASP A 162 13.98 -3.52 8.63
CA ASP A 162 15.28 -3.56 9.27
C ASP A 162 16.36 -2.90 8.39
N ALA A 163 16.29 -3.11 7.07
CA ALA A 163 17.21 -2.52 6.12
C ALA A 163 17.00 -1.00 5.97
N GLU A 164 15.76 -0.49 6.00
CA GLU A 164 15.44 0.95 5.98
C GLU A 164 15.91 1.64 7.29
N MET A 165 15.65 1.03 8.44
CA MET A 165 16.17 1.52 9.72
C MET A 165 17.70 1.56 9.73
N TYR A 166 18.32 0.50 9.24
CA TYR A 166 19.78 0.42 9.13
C TYR A 166 20.32 1.49 8.17
N GLN A 167 19.64 1.77 7.07
CA GLN A 167 20.00 2.85 6.13
C GLN A 167 20.00 4.22 6.82
N THR A 168 19.00 4.47 7.65
CA THR A 168 18.89 5.73 8.41
C THR A 168 20.03 5.85 9.44
N SER A 169 20.34 4.75 10.15
CA SER A 169 21.46 4.71 11.10
C SER A 169 22.80 4.96 10.41
N ILE A 170 23.05 4.31 9.27
CA ILE A 170 24.28 4.49 8.48
C ILE A 170 24.43 5.94 7.99
N ASN A 171 23.32 6.58 7.58
CA ASN A 171 23.36 7.98 7.17
C ASN A 171 23.80 8.88 8.33
N GLY A 172 23.28 8.67 9.54
CA GLY A 172 23.71 9.39 10.72
C GLY A 172 25.20 9.16 11.06
N ASP A 173 25.70 7.94 10.89
CA ASP A 173 27.11 7.63 11.09
C ASP A 173 28.01 8.29 10.05
N ILE A 174 27.59 8.35 8.78
CA ILE A 174 28.31 9.04 7.71
C ILE A 174 28.41 10.54 8.03
N GLU A 175 27.31 11.15 8.44
CA GLU A 175 27.27 12.58 8.79
C GLU A 175 28.20 12.91 9.95
N LYS A 176 28.14 12.15 11.06
CA LYS A 176 29.01 12.32 12.21
C LYS A 176 30.48 12.13 11.88
N LEU A 177 30.82 11.15 11.04
CA LEU A 177 32.19 10.88 10.63
C LEU A 177 32.71 11.97 9.67
N ASP A 178 31.87 12.51 8.80
CA ASP A 178 32.22 13.60 7.89
C ASP A 178 32.42 14.90 8.68
N GLU A 179 31.59 15.20 9.67
CA GLU A 179 31.77 16.32 10.58
C GLU A 179 33.06 16.19 11.38
N THR A 180 33.29 15.02 11.99
CA THR A 180 34.56 14.73 12.71
C THR A 180 35.78 14.94 11.81
N LYS A 181 35.73 14.47 10.56
CA LYS A 181 36.79 14.66 9.59
C LYS A 181 37.01 16.14 9.27
N LYS A 182 35.94 16.93 9.10
CA LYS A 182 36.03 18.38 8.86
C LYS A 182 36.69 19.10 10.04
N ASP A 183 36.33 18.71 11.27
CA ASP A 183 36.91 19.30 12.48
C ASP A 183 38.39 18.95 12.62
N LEU A 184 38.79 17.71 12.38
CA LEU A 184 40.19 17.31 12.36
C LEU A 184 41.00 18.09 11.30
N HIS A 185 40.41 18.34 10.13
CA HIS A 185 41.05 19.18 9.11
C HIS A 185 41.14 20.65 9.54
N ARG A 186 40.18 21.19 10.29
CA ARG A 186 40.24 22.54 10.86
C ARG A 186 41.38 22.62 11.87
N GLN A 187 41.47 21.66 12.81
CA GLN A 187 42.56 21.59 13.79
C GLN A 187 43.91 21.47 13.10
N GLN A 188 44.08 20.63 12.08
CA GLN A 188 45.29 20.48 11.32
C GLN A 188 45.69 21.82 10.66
N ARG A 189 44.77 22.55 10.06
CA ARG A 189 45.02 23.88 9.51
C ARG A 189 45.47 24.88 10.54
N GLN A 190 44.90 24.86 11.76
CA GLN A 190 45.31 25.72 12.87
C GLN A 190 46.75 25.41 13.32
N VAL A 191 47.10 24.14 13.48
CA VAL A 191 48.47 23.74 13.85
C VAL A 191 49.47 24.14 12.79
N ILE A 192 49.13 23.99 11.50
CA ILE A 192 50.00 24.45 10.37
C ILE A 192 50.14 25.99 10.39
N ALA A 193 49.05 26.72 10.66
CA ALA A 193 49.11 28.19 10.79
C ALA A 193 49.98 28.64 11.96
N ASN A 194 49.83 28.01 13.13
CA ASN A 194 50.66 28.25 14.29
C ASN A 194 52.13 27.96 13.99
N GLN A 195 52.46 26.88 13.28
CA GLN A 195 53.82 26.58 12.87
C GLN A 195 54.41 27.64 11.94
N ARG A 196 53.62 28.21 11.02
CA ARG A 196 54.06 29.34 10.17
C ARG A 196 54.29 30.59 10.99
N THR A 197 53.42 30.90 11.98
CA THR A 197 53.60 32.01 12.89
C THR A 197 54.85 31.87 13.74
N LEU A 198 55.07 30.64 14.33
CA LEU A 198 56.27 30.34 15.05
C LEU A 198 57.55 30.54 14.27
N LYS A 199 57.58 30.12 12.97
CA LYS A 199 58.70 30.38 12.05
C LYS A 199 58.96 31.87 11.82
N LYS A 200 57.90 32.68 11.71
CA LYS A 200 57.99 34.15 11.57
C LYS A 200 58.54 34.76 12.86
N MET A 201 58.01 34.34 14.02
CA MET A 201 58.51 34.80 15.33
C MET A 201 60.00 34.40 15.55
N ALA A 202 60.37 33.18 15.19
CA ALA A 202 61.78 32.75 15.27
C ALA A 202 62.69 33.65 14.42
N LYS A 203 62.28 33.97 13.19
CA LYS A 203 63.08 34.90 12.34
C LYS A 203 63.17 36.30 12.95
N PHE A 204 62.05 36.81 13.52
CA PHE A 204 62.04 38.11 14.18
C PHE A 204 62.93 38.14 15.40
N VAL A 205 62.89 37.12 16.26
CA VAL A 205 63.76 36.99 17.45
C VAL A 205 65.24 36.92 17.07
N ILE A 206 65.58 36.18 16.02
CA ILE A 206 66.95 36.09 15.53
C ILE A 206 67.43 37.48 15.05
N LEU A 207 66.62 38.20 14.26
CA LEU A 207 66.94 39.53 13.75
C LEU A 207 67.10 40.52 14.89
N LEU A 208 66.24 40.48 15.92
CA LEU A 208 66.30 41.30 17.10
C LEU A 208 67.60 41.06 17.91
N ILE A 209 67.95 39.79 18.12
CA ILE A 209 69.21 39.42 18.78
C ILE A 209 70.41 39.94 17.99
N ILE A 210 70.45 39.77 16.69
CA ILE A 210 71.54 40.30 15.83
C ILE A 210 71.61 41.83 15.93
N SER A 211 70.49 42.51 15.89
CA SER A 211 70.43 43.99 16.07
C SER A 211 70.94 44.42 17.40
N LEU A 212 70.64 43.69 18.47
CA LEU A 212 71.12 44.00 19.83
C LEU A 212 72.63 43.81 19.93
N PHE A 213 73.15 42.74 19.32
CA PHE A 213 74.63 42.55 19.24
C PHE A 213 75.30 43.65 18.52
N VAL A 214 74.81 44.12 17.34
CA VAL A 214 75.38 45.24 16.59
C VAL A 214 75.27 46.51 17.43
N LEU A 215 74.14 46.75 18.11
CA LEU A 215 74.01 47.96 18.97
C LEU A 215 75.08 47.99 20.08
N PHE A 216 75.22 46.85 20.76
CA PHE A 216 76.21 46.74 21.87
C PHE A 216 77.68 46.87 21.31
N ALA A 217 77.97 46.38 20.10
CA ALA A 217 79.24 46.56 19.49
C ALA A 217 79.54 48.05 19.20
N VAL A 218 78.52 48.77 18.63
CA VAL A 218 78.64 50.21 18.43
C VAL A 218 78.86 51.00 19.68
N LEU A 219 78.07 50.68 20.80
CA LEU A 219 78.25 51.33 22.06
C LEU A 219 79.61 51.06 22.72
N TYR A 220 80.09 49.85 22.61
CA TYR A 220 81.45 49.52 23.07
C TYR A 220 82.54 50.33 22.41
N TYR A 221 82.48 50.45 21.04
CA TYR A 221 83.51 51.25 20.29
C TYR A 221 83.36 52.77 20.45
N ALA A 222 82.12 53.28 20.65
CA ALA A 222 81.86 54.70 20.66
C ALA A 222 81.97 55.33 22.08
N MET A 223 81.69 54.58 23.15
CA MET A 223 81.56 55.12 24.52
C MET A 223 82.57 54.46 25.52
N GLU A 224 83.43 53.52 25.07
CA GLU A 224 84.39 52.76 25.90
C GLU A 224 83.78 52.14 27.18
N VAL A 225 82.47 51.79 27.16
CA VAL A 225 81.73 51.21 28.29
C VAL A 225 81.96 49.73 28.29
N ASP A 226 82.20 49.13 29.46
CA ASP A 226 82.31 47.68 29.58
C ASP A 226 80.95 47.00 29.38
N MET A 227 80.82 46.29 28.23
CA MET A 227 79.57 45.63 27.79
C MET A 227 79.54 44.12 28.05
N THR A 228 80.37 43.58 28.94
CA THR A 228 80.49 42.15 29.23
C THR A 228 79.17 41.58 29.78
N TYR A 229 78.58 42.23 30.77
CA TYR A 229 77.31 41.81 31.37
C TYR A 229 76.09 41.91 30.40
N PRO A 230 75.89 42.99 29.63
CA PRO A 230 74.90 43.06 28.62
C PRO A 230 74.99 41.95 27.56
N TYR A 231 76.18 41.59 27.09
CA TYR A 231 76.38 40.47 26.17
C TYR A 231 75.98 39.14 26.76
N LEU A 232 76.36 38.88 28.01
CA LEU A 232 75.99 37.64 28.70
C LEU A 232 74.50 37.54 28.91
N GLY A 233 73.81 38.65 29.22
CA GLY A 233 72.35 38.72 29.30
C GLY A 233 71.65 38.40 27.95
N THR A 234 72.17 38.92 26.82
CA THR A 234 71.60 38.64 25.50
C THR A 234 71.80 37.17 25.08
N ILE A 235 72.93 36.57 25.40
CA ILE A 235 73.19 35.13 25.17
C ILE A 235 72.19 34.28 25.95
N LEU A 236 71.97 34.61 27.21
CA LEU A 236 71.04 33.89 28.07
C LEU A 236 69.58 34.02 27.49
N LEU A 237 69.18 35.21 27.13
CA LEU A 237 67.87 35.48 26.53
C LEU A 237 67.72 34.78 25.18
N ALA A 238 68.77 34.73 24.36
CA ALA A 238 68.79 33.96 23.09
C ALA A 238 68.64 32.45 23.35
N ALA A 239 69.32 31.91 24.38
CA ALA A 239 69.23 30.50 24.74
C ALA A 239 67.83 30.14 25.21
N ILE A 240 67.18 30.95 26.06
CA ILE A 240 65.82 30.74 26.53
C ILE A 240 64.84 30.81 25.39
N SER A 241 64.91 31.84 24.55
CA SER A 241 63.99 31.99 23.40
C SER A 241 64.15 30.87 22.36
N ALA A 242 65.35 30.44 22.08
CA ALA A 242 65.61 29.29 21.20
C ALA A 242 65.00 28.00 21.75
N THR A 243 65.17 27.75 23.06
CA THR A 243 64.60 26.57 23.72
C THR A 243 63.06 26.56 23.66
N VAL A 244 62.42 27.66 23.96
CA VAL A 244 60.94 27.78 23.87
C VAL A 244 60.43 27.54 22.43
N ILE A 245 61.07 28.18 21.47
CA ILE A 245 60.69 28.02 20.03
C ILE A 245 60.96 26.56 19.59
N PHE A 246 61.99 25.93 20.03
CA PHE A 246 62.34 24.55 19.70
C PHE A 246 61.29 23.57 20.27
N VAL A 247 60.98 23.67 21.57
CA VAL A 247 59.98 22.82 22.24
C VAL A 247 58.61 22.99 21.59
N GLU A 248 58.18 24.22 21.35
CA GLU A 248 56.88 24.47 20.71
C GLU A 248 56.84 23.96 19.25
N SER A 249 57.93 24.07 18.49
CA SER A 249 58.06 23.51 17.16
C SER A 249 57.98 21.98 17.13
N LEU A 250 58.60 21.30 18.09
CA LEU A 250 58.53 19.85 18.28
C LEU A 250 57.07 19.42 18.61
N ARG A 251 56.42 20.12 19.54
CA ARG A 251 55.05 19.87 19.94
C ARG A 251 54.09 20.01 18.76
N ASN A 252 54.20 21.09 17.98
CA ASN A 252 53.36 21.29 16.80
C ASN A 252 53.61 20.24 15.70
N ARG A 253 54.82 19.73 15.53
CA ARG A 253 55.13 18.62 14.60
C ARG A 253 54.49 17.32 15.03
N THR A 254 54.55 16.97 16.33
CA THR A 254 53.95 15.77 16.86
C THR A 254 52.43 15.80 16.81
N GLU A 255 51.83 16.99 17.11
CA GLU A 255 50.38 17.22 16.94
C GLU A 255 49.95 17.10 15.50
N ALA A 256 50.65 17.72 14.54
CA ALA A 256 50.33 17.60 13.12
C ALA A 256 50.38 16.14 12.61
N ALA A 257 51.37 15.37 13.06
CA ALA A 257 51.47 13.92 12.74
C ALA A 257 50.34 13.11 13.32
N LEU A 258 49.96 13.37 14.61
CA LEU A 258 48.82 12.74 15.27
C LEU A 258 47.50 13.04 14.59
N LEU A 259 47.28 14.32 14.23
CA LEU A 259 46.08 14.75 13.47
C LEU A 259 46.03 14.05 12.11
N GLY A 260 47.14 13.94 11.39
CA GLY A 260 47.23 13.18 10.14
C GLY A 260 46.80 11.72 10.30
N LYS A 261 47.25 11.04 11.35
CA LYS A 261 46.83 9.67 11.67
C LYS A 261 45.33 9.56 12.00
N LYS A 262 44.81 10.53 12.79
CA LYS A 262 43.35 10.61 13.10
C LYS A 262 42.52 10.82 11.85
N ILE A 263 42.92 11.73 10.95
CA ILE A 263 42.24 11.99 9.66
C ILE A 263 42.21 10.73 8.79
N ASN A 264 43.36 10.03 8.68
CA ASN A 264 43.42 8.78 7.92
C ASN A 264 42.49 7.71 8.50
N LYS A 265 42.45 7.57 9.82
CA LYS A 265 41.57 6.65 10.52
C LYS A 265 40.08 7.02 10.27
N ALA A 266 39.73 8.29 10.40
CA ALA A 266 38.37 8.78 10.13
C ALA A 266 37.97 8.54 8.67
N THR A 267 38.88 8.79 7.72
CA THR A 267 38.64 8.55 6.30
C THR A 267 38.45 7.07 6.00
N THR A 268 39.23 6.19 6.59
CA THR A 268 39.08 4.73 6.43
C THR A 268 37.77 4.25 7.00
N LEU A 269 37.35 4.74 8.18
CA LEU A 269 36.04 4.41 8.77
C LEU A 269 34.90 4.92 7.90
N LEU A 270 34.99 6.16 7.42
CA LEU A 270 34.00 6.75 6.52
C LEU A 270 33.84 5.93 5.23
N ASN A 271 34.94 5.51 4.62
CA ASN A 271 34.88 4.67 3.42
C ASN A 271 34.23 3.30 3.72
N ARG A 272 34.54 2.70 4.85
CA ARG A 272 33.91 1.43 5.28
C ARG A 272 32.41 1.58 5.49
N VAL A 273 31.98 2.67 6.12
CA VAL A 273 30.55 2.96 6.33
C VAL A 273 29.85 3.26 5.01
N LYS A 274 30.49 4.00 4.08
CA LYS A 274 29.97 4.24 2.73
C LYS A 274 29.78 2.96 1.93
N ILE A 275 30.68 1.98 2.06
CA ILE A 275 30.52 0.67 1.41
C ILE A 275 29.28 -0.05 1.97
N LYS A 276 29.11 -0.04 3.31
CA LYS A 276 27.89 -0.61 3.92
C LYS A 276 26.61 0.08 3.46
N TYR A 277 26.65 1.42 3.32
CA TYR A 277 25.55 2.19 2.77
C TYR A 277 25.17 1.74 1.36
N ILE A 278 26.15 1.65 0.46
CA ILE A 278 25.93 1.25 -0.93
C ILE A 278 25.36 -0.17 -0.99
N ASN A 279 25.93 -1.11 -0.21
CA ASN A 279 25.45 -2.49 -0.19
C ASN A 279 24.00 -2.58 0.31
N ASN A 280 23.68 -1.87 1.41
CA ASN A 280 22.32 -1.86 1.94
C ASN A 280 21.34 -1.18 1.00
N ARG A 281 21.74 -0.08 0.34
CA ARG A 281 20.93 0.57 -0.67
C ARG A 281 20.64 -0.34 -1.85
N SER A 282 21.65 -1.05 -2.35
CA SER A 282 21.46 -2.01 -3.45
C SER A 282 20.51 -3.13 -3.07
N LEU A 283 20.56 -3.60 -1.82
CA LEU A 283 19.61 -4.60 -1.29
C LEU A 283 18.19 -4.04 -1.29
N LEU A 284 17.99 -2.82 -0.76
CA LEU A 284 16.69 -2.17 -0.75
C LEU A 284 16.15 -1.92 -2.16
N ASP A 285 16.99 -1.45 -3.08
CA ASP A 285 16.60 -1.20 -4.47
C ASP A 285 16.21 -2.52 -5.18
N TYR A 286 16.91 -3.62 -4.87
CA TYR A 286 16.55 -4.95 -5.35
C TYR A 286 15.18 -5.41 -4.80
N ASP A 287 14.96 -5.29 -3.50
CA ASP A 287 13.72 -5.73 -2.86
C ASP A 287 12.53 -4.88 -3.33
N ARG A 288 12.73 -3.57 -3.50
CA ARG A 288 11.72 -2.66 -4.08
C ARG A 288 11.34 -3.03 -5.50
N ALA A 289 12.33 -3.35 -6.33
CA ALA A 289 12.09 -3.79 -7.70
C ALA A 289 11.42 -5.16 -7.75
N LYS A 290 11.84 -6.10 -6.88
CA LYS A 290 11.31 -7.46 -6.80
C LYS A 290 9.83 -7.49 -6.43
N PHE A 291 9.43 -6.70 -5.43
CA PHE A 291 8.06 -6.67 -4.93
C PHE A 291 7.23 -5.51 -5.49
N GLN A 292 7.82 -4.66 -6.33
CA GLN A 292 7.20 -3.48 -6.94
C GLN A 292 6.60 -2.52 -5.91
N VAL A 293 7.34 -2.25 -4.84
CA VAL A 293 6.95 -1.39 -3.73
C VAL A 293 7.95 -0.24 -3.55
N LYS A 294 7.51 0.87 -2.96
CA LYS A 294 8.35 2.05 -2.73
C LYS A 294 9.12 1.95 -1.42
N ASP A 295 8.45 1.48 -0.38
CA ASP A 295 8.97 1.39 0.98
C ASP A 295 8.39 0.17 1.73
N ALA A 296 8.94 -0.10 2.90
CA ALA A 296 8.51 -1.20 3.75
C ALA A 296 7.06 -1.06 4.24
N ALA A 297 6.58 0.17 4.43
CA ALA A 297 5.21 0.43 4.88
C ALA A 297 4.17 0.12 3.79
N GLU A 298 4.48 0.43 2.53
CA GLU A 298 3.65 0.03 1.39
C GLU A 298 3.65 -1.49 1.22
N PHE A 299 4.83 -2.13 1.37
CA PHE A 299 4.94 -3.58 1.30
C PHE A 299 4.11 -4.28 2.37
N GLU A 300 4.13 -3.77 3.60
CA GLU A 300 3.30 -4.29 4.69
C GLU A 300 1.80 -4.19 4.39
N LYS A 301 1.35 -3.05 3.85
CA LYS A 301 -0.06 -2.88 3.45
C LYS A 301 -0.47 -3.87 2.38
N ILE A 302 0.35 -4.02 1.33
CA ILE A 302 0.08 -4.97 0.25
C ILE A 302 0.08 -6.40 0.79
N TRP A 303 1.01 -6.75 1.68
CA TRP A 303 1.02 -8.06 2.34
C TRP A 303 -0.23 -8.31 3.17
N GLN A 304 -0.69 -7.34 3.97
CA GLN A 304 -1.93 -7.47 4.75
C GLN A 304 -3.15 -7.67 3.84
N GLU A 305 -3.24 -6.94 2.74
CA GLU A 305 -4.31 -7.12 1.75
C GLU A 305 -4.21 -8.47 1.03
N TYR A 306 -3.00 -8.94 0.73
CA TYR A 306 -2.76 -10.28 0.19
C TYR A 306 -3.25 -11.38 1.14
N VAL A 307 -2.90 -11.30 2.42
CA VAL A 307 -3.35 -12.27 3.43
C VAL A 307 -4.89 -12.28 3.52
N ARG A 308 -5.53 -11.10 3.50
CA ARG A 308 -7.00 -10.99 3.48
C ARG A 308 -7.60 -11.61 2.21
N ALA A 309 -6.99 -11.35 1.05
CA ALA A 309 -7.45 -11.91 -0.23
C ALA A 309 -7.42 -13.44 -0.20
N LYS A 310 -6.32 -14.03 0.29
CA LYS A 310 -6.19 -15.49 0.44
C LYS A 310 -7.18 -16.07 1.45
N GLU A 311 -7.43 -15.39 2.56
CA GLU A 311 -8.42 -15.83 3.53
C GLU A 311 -9.83 -15.83 2.91
N TYR A 312 -10.18 -14.82 2.12
CA TYR A 312 -11.47 -14.77 1.44
C TYR A 312 -11.60 -15.85 0.37
N GLU A 313 -10.56 -16.10 -0.39
CA GLU A 313 -10.54 -17.18 -1.38
C GLU A 313 -10.75 -18.54 -0.70
N ARG A 314 -10.06 -18.80 0.40
CA ARG A 314 -10.23 -20.03 1.19
C ARG A 314 -11.66 -20.16 1.71
N LYS A 315 -12.23 -19.09 2.30
CA LYS A 315 -13.62 -19.09 2.80
C LYS A 315 -14.62 -19.28 1.67
N PHE A 316 -14.38 -18.68 0.51
CA PHE A 316 -15.22 -18.87 -0.68
C PHE A 316 -15.21 -20.34 -1.16
N GLN A 317 -14.04 -20.95 -1.23
CA GLN A 317 -13.89 -22.36 -1.61
C GLN A 317 -14.55 -23.29 -0.61
N GLU A 318 -14.35 -23.05 0.69
CA GLU A 318 -14.97 -23.84 1.77
C GLU A 318 -16.49 -23.71 1.75
N ASN A 319 -17.01 -22.49 1.65
CA ASN A 319 -18.45 -22.23 1.53
C ASN A 319 -19.03 -22.88 0.26
N THR A 320 -18.31 -22.87 -0.86
CA THR A 320 -18.75 -23.53 -2.10
C THR A 320 -18.87 -25.04 -1.92
N LYS A 321 -17.90 -25.67 -1.25
CA LYS A 321 -17.96 -27.08 -0.93
C LYS A 321 -19.15 -27.44 -0.02
N GLN A 322 -19.36 -26.62 1.03
CA GLN A 322 -20.52 -26.80 1.92
C GLN A 322 -21.83 -26.63 1.18
N LEU A 323 -21.91 -25.63 0.27
CA LEU A 323 -23.10 -25.41 -0.54
C LEU A 323 -23.41 -26.63 -1.42
N GLN A 324 -22.41 -27.21 -2.10
CA GLN A 324 -22.58 -28.41 -2.89
C GLN A 324 -23.09 -29.57 -2.04
N LEU A 325 -22.49 -29.82 -0.87
CA LEU A 325 -22.88 -30.88 0.01
C LEU A 325 -24.33 -30.72 0.48
N VAL A 326 -24.76 -29.52 0.85
CA VAL A 326 -26.14 -29.26 1.27
C VAL A 326 -27.12 -29.36 0.10
N GLN A 327 -26.72 -28.98 -1.11
CA GLN A 327 -27.49 -29.17 -2.32
C GLN A 327 -27.68 -30.66 -2.66
N ASP A 328 -26.63 -31.45 -2.53
CA ASP A 328 -26.71 -32.91 -2.75
C ASP A 328 -27.65 -33.58 -1.72
N GLN A 329 -27.54 -33.17 -0.45
CA GLN A 329 -28.47 -33.63 0.60
C GLN A 329 -29.93 -33.27 0.30
N LEU A 330 -30.17 -32.04 -0.21
CA LEU A 330 -31.50 -31.61 -0.62
C LEU A 330 -32.03 -32.45 -1.78
N LEU A 331 -31.21 -32.73 -2.77
CA LEU A 331 -31.57 -33.55 -3.92
C LEU A 331 -31.87 -35.00 -3.53
N GLU A 332 -31.09 -35.58 -2.62
CA GLU A 332 -31.33 -36.92 -2.07
C GLU A 332 -32.67 -36.97 -1.32
N LEU A 333 -32.92 -36.00 -0.44
CA LEU A 333 -34.18 -35.92 0.31
C LEU A 333 -35.39 -35.78 -0.62
N LEU A 334 -35.29 -34.99 -1.67
CA LEU A 334 -36.33 -34.84 -2.70
C LEU A 334 -36.55 -36.14 -3.49
N ARG A 335 -35.47 -36.87 -3.79
CA ARG A 335 -35.54 -38.16 -4.49
C ARG A 335 -36.20 -39.24 -3.63
N ASP A 336 -35.90 -39.27 -2.33
CA ASP A 336 -36.43 -40.29 -1.42
C ASP A 336 -37.92 -40.07 -1.09
N ASN A 337 -38.42 -38.87 -1.25
CA ASN A 337 -39.82 -38.51 -1.01
C ASN A 337 -40.64 -38.37 -2.31
N HIS A 338 -40.10 -38.80 -3.43
CA HIS A 338 -40.70 -38.87 -4.74
C HIS A 338 -40.87 -40.32 -5.14
#